data_11d4130f96b1a48ec106099796971933
#
_entry.id   11d4130f96b1a48ec106099796971933
#
_cell.length_a   1.000
_cell.length_b   1.000
_cell.length_c   1.000
_cell.angle_alpha   90.00
_cell.angle_beta   90.00
_cell.angle_gamma   90.00
#
_symmetry.space_group_name_H-M   'P 1'
#
loop_
_entity.id
_entity.type
_entity.pdbx_description
1 polymer ?
#
loop_
_entity_poly.entity_id
_entity_poly.type
_entity_poly.pdbx_seq_one_letter_code
_entity_poly.pdbx_strand_id
1 'polypeptide(L)'
;LVVAPALFLCAGSAHAQRAAASVDVGAVALRYADTVNATAAALTPDLRIDWSQGTAEALGTISQFGGGGWSAQGNLSASLFTPKSRGFFGELTGSAGGSTHQDATRTGESLAHARIHFARSTGGVFVGGGGGTTWDGSGWRRVLLGEIGAWADFPVATTLLRVSPASVDDSAKYVDGQLSLTRTRERLDVSALAATRWGSRLPFDPTGTRTWASIAITAWATPVLGIVGAGGTYPVDPTQGFPGGRFVSLGIRLASGRRNAATSVESESRPTEVPGNPFPAADAFVAEARPQGAVLLRVHAPSATRVEINGDFTGWTPVDLGQAGGGWWTQTVSIAPGKYEMNLRINGGSWIVPPGLLELRDEFGGSAGLLVVE
;
A
#
# COMPACT_ATOMS: atom_id res chain seq x y z
N LEU A 1 11.83 -29.36 -5.50
CA LEU A 1 11.74 -29.23 -4.04
C LEU A 1 10.99 -27.94 -3.76
N VAL A 2 9.71 -28.03 -3.41
CA VAL A 2 8.90 -26.88 -3.02
C VAL A 2 9.27 -26.57 -1.58
N VAL A 3 10.03 -25.49 -1.36
CA VAL A 3 10.24 -24.95 -0.03
C VAL A 3 9.02 -24.08 0.28
N ALA A 4 8.08 -24.63 1.04
CA ALA A 4 7.02 -23.86 1.65
C ALA A 4 7.68 -22.95 2.72
N PRO A 5 7.53 -21.63 2.65
CA PRO A 5 7.95 -20.77 3.75
C PRO A 5 7.04 -21.06 4.95
N ALA A 6 7.62 -21.60 6.01
CA ALA A 6 6.94 -21.71 7.30
C ALA A 6 6.69 -20.29 7.81
N LEU A 7 5.46 -19.84 7.71
CA LEU A 7 4.97 -18.64 8.40
C LEU A 7 5.04 -18.92 9.91
N PHE A 8 6.08 -18.42 10.56
CA PHE A 8 6.13 -18.32 12.01
C PHE A 8 5.10 -17.26 12.45
N LEU A 9 3.89 -17.72 12.70
CA LEU A 9 2.89 -16.97 13.47
C LEU A 9 3.38 -16.92 14.92
N CYS A 10 4.16 -15.91 15.27
CA CYS A 10 4.34 -15.54 16.66
C CYS A 10 2.98 -15.05 17.18
N ALA A 11 2.31 -15.88 17.97
CA ALA A 11 1.12 -15.52 18.73
C ALA A 11 1.50 -14.52 19.84
N GLY A 12 1.76 -13.28 19.47
CA GLY A 12 1.81 -12.13 20.35
C GLY A 12 0.46 -11.42 20.28
N SER A 13 -0.08 -11.05 21.43
CA SER A 13 -1.34 -10.33 21.73
C SER A 13 -2.03 -9.70 20.51
N ALA A 14 -3.30 -10.05 20.30
CA ALA A 14 -4.15 -9.66 19.18
C ALA A 14 -4.28 -8.13 19.06
N HIS A 15 -3.35 -7.49 18.40
CA HIS A 15 -3.48 -6.14 17.88
C HIS A 15 -4.19 -6.23 16.54
N ALA A 16 -5.09 -5.32 16.26
CA ALA A 16 -5.97 -5.31 15.09
C ALA A 16 -5.19 -5.63 13.81
N GLN A 17 -5.40 -6.81 13.26
CA GLN A 17 -4.86 -7.21 11.97
C GLN A 17 -5.92 -6.89 10.91
N ARG A 18 -5.53 -6.18 9.86
CA ARG A 18 -6.37 -6.00 8.68
C ARG A 18 -5.86 -6.91 7.58
N ALA A 19 -6.72 -7.77 7.07
CA ALA A 19 -6.44 -8.57 5.89
C ALA A 19 -7.28 -8.05 4.73
N ALA A 20 -6.65 -7.86 3.58
CA ALA A 20 -7.30 -7.52 2.33
C ALA A 20 -6.86 -8.50 1.25
N ALA A 21 -7.81 -9.04 0.52
CA ALA A 21 -7.54 -9.92 -0.59
C ALA A 21 -8.27 -9.43 -1.85
N SER A 22 -7.65 -9.57 -3.00
CA SER A 22 -8.31 -9.36 -4.27
C SER A 22 -7.83 -10.34 -5.33
N VAL A 23 -8.65 -10.50 -6.36
CA VAL A 23 -8.31 -11.27 -7.54
C VAL A 23 -8.77 -10.51 -8.77
N ASP A 24 -7.85 -10.31 -9.71
CA ASP A 24 -8.16 -9.76 -11.04
C ASP A 24 -8.23 -10.91 -12.05
N VAL A 25 -9.26 -10.92 -12.86
CA VAL A 25 -9.42 -11.82 -13.99
C VAL A 25 -9.59 -10.98 -15.24
N GLY A 26 -8.72 -11.17 -16.22
CA GLY A 26 -8.77 -10.30 -17.39
C GLY A 26 -7.94 -10.80 -18.57
N ALA A 27 -7.80 -9.91 -19.53
CA ALA A 27 -6.94 -10.10 -20.70
C ALA A 27 -5.87 -9.03 -20.76
N VAL A 28 -4.70 -9.40 -21.27
CA VAL A 28 -3.58 -8.51 -21.50
C VAL A 28 -3.06 -8.68 -22.91
N ALA A 29 -2.77 -7.57 -23.57
CA ALA A 29 -2.00 -7.52 -24.80
C ALA A 29 -0.61 -6.96 -24.47
N LEU A 30 0.42 -7.68 -24.88
CA LEU A 30 1.82 -7.39 -24.60
C LEU A 30 2.60 -7.23 -25.89
N ARG A 31 3.59 -6.35 -25.89
CA ARG A 31 4.58 -6.28 -26.95
C ARG A 31 5.97 -6.17 -26.34
N TYR A 32 6.77 -7.22 -26.54
CA TYR A 32 8.14 -7.31 -26.04
C TYR A 32 9.13 -6.85 -27.09
N ALA A 33 10.17 -6.16 -26.66
CA ALA A 33 11.32 -5.78 -27.49
C ALA A 33 10.93 -5.24 -28.89
N ASP A 34 9.77 -4.58 -29.00
CA ASP A 34 9.18 -4.04 -30.23
C ASP A 34 8.90 -5.04 -31.37
N THR A 35 9.12 -6.33 -31.15
CA THR A 35 9.01 -7.37 -32.18
C THR A 35 7.99 -8.45 -31.87
N VAL A 36 7.85 -8.87 -30.62
CA VAL A 36 6.98 -9.97 -30.22
C VAL A 36 5.66 -9.43 -29.68
N ASN A 37 4.55 -9.74 -30.35
CA ASN A 37 3.22 -9.45 -29.86
C ASN A 37 2.63 -10.71 -29.22
N ALA A 38 2.05 -10.57 -28.04
CA ALA A 38 1.37 -11.65 -27.34
C ALA A 38 0.08 -11.15 -26.71
N THR A 39 -0.92 -12.02 -26.64
CA THR A 39 -2.14 -11.81 -25.85
C THR A 39 -2.25 -12.93 -24.84
N ALA A 40 -2.73 -12.64 -23.66
CA ALA A 40 -2.94 -13.65 -22.63
C ALA A 40 -4.23 -13.38 -21.84
N ALA A 41 -4.85 -14.45 -21.37
CA ALA A 41 -5.76 -14.40 -20.23
C ALA A 41 -4.93 -14.43 -18.95
N ALA A 42 -5.26 -13.60 -17.98
CA ALA A 42 -4.50 -13.48 -16.74
C ALA A 42 -5.41 -13.57 -15.51
N LEU A 43 -4.89 -14.25 -14.48
CA LEU A 43 -5.43 -14.30 -13.13
C LEU A 43 -4.38 -13.71 -12.19
N THR A 44 -4.73 -12.66 -11.46
CA THR A 44 -3.79 -11.95 -10.56
C THR A 44 -4.37 -11.90 -9.14
N PRO A 45 -4.05 -12.89 -8.27
CA PRO A 45 -4.35 -12.82 -6.85
C PRO A 45 -3.42 -11.83 -6.14
N ASP A 46 -3.98 -11.14 -5.15
CA ASP A 46 -3.28 -10.21 -4.25
C ASP A 46 -3.82 -10.41 -2.83
N LEU A 47 -2.91 -10.54 -1.88
CA LEU A 47 -3.22 -10.65 -0.45
C LEU A 47 -2.31 -9.68 0.31
N ARG A 48 -2.92 -8.90 1.19
CA ARG A 48 -2.19 -8.02 2.11
C ARG A 48 -2.69 -8.22 3.53
N ILE A 49 -1.75 -8.22 4.46
CA ILE A 49 -2.01 -8.27 5.91
C ILE A 49 -1.25 -7.10 6.54
N ASP A 50 -1.98 -6.22 7.22
CA ASP A 50 -1.42 -5.10 7.97
C ASP A 50 -1.60 -5.37 9.48
N TRP A 51 -0.57 -5.07 10.27
CA TRP A 51 -0.61 -5.11 11.73
C TRP A 51 0.12 -3.89 12.30
N SER A 52 0.07 -3.69 13.61
CA SER A 52 0.55 -2.47 14.29
C SER A 52 2.00 -2.07 13.97
N GLN A 53 2.85 -3.02 13.63
CA GLN A 53 4.28 -2.78 13.42
C GLN A 53 4.77 -3.28 12.07
N GLY A 54 3.88 -3.60 11.14
CA GLY A 54 4.30 -4.10 9.85
C GLY A 54 3.18 -4.40 8.88
N THR A 55 3.60 -4.87 7.72
CA THR A 55 2.72 -5.33 6.65
C THR A 55 3.36 -6.50 5.94
N ALA A 56 2.56 -7.39 5.40
CA ALA A 56 2.98 -8.43 4.47
C ALA A 56 2.07 -8.43 3.26
N GLU A 57 2.64 -8.67 2.09
CA GLU A 57 1.92 -8.70 0.83
C GLU A 57 2.38 -9.88 -0.01
N ALA A 58 1.44 -10.56 -0.64
CA ALA A 58 1.66 -11.61 -1.61
C ALA A 58 0.91 -11.28 -2.89
N LEU A 59 1.62 -11.10 -3.99
CA LEU A 59 1.09 -10.83 -5.31
C LEU A 59 1.48 -11.95 -6.26
N GLY A 60 0.55 -12.42 -7.08
CA GLY A 60 0.83 -13.41 -8.11
C GLY A 60 0.18 -13.06 -9.44
N THR A 61 0.66 -13.64 -10.52
CA THR A 61 0.01 -13.59 -11.83
C THR A 61 0.21 -14.93 -12.52
N ILE A 62 -0.87 -15.50 -13.00
CA ILE A 62 -0.86 -16.68 -13.87
C ILE A 62 -1.42 -16.24 -15.21
N SER A 63 -0.68 -16.49 -16.29
CA SER A 63 -1.04 -16.07 -17.64
C SER A 63 -1.08 -17.25 -18.58
N GLN A 64 -2.15 -17.35 -19.37
CA GLN A 64 -2.30 -18.29 -20.47
C GLN A 64 -2.25 -17.53 -21.78
N PHE A 65 -1.25 -17.80 -22.61
CA PHE A 65 -1.04 -17.09 -23.87
C PHE A 65 -1.90 -17.65 -25.01
N GLY A 66 -2.39 -16.75 -25.89
CA GLY A 66 -3.23 -17.12 -27.04
C GLY A 66 -2.51 -17.97 -28.10
N GLY A 67 -1.18 -17.85 -28.20
CA GLY A 67 -0.33 -18.72 -29.05
C GLY A 67 0.03 -20.07 -28.44
N GLY A 68 -0.56 -20.41 -27.29
CA GLY A 68 -0.17 -21.56 -26.45
C GLY A 68 0.93 -21.16 -25.46
N GLY A 69 1.07 -21.96 -24.42
CA GLY A 69 2.03 -21.69 -23.35
C GLY A 69 1.40 -20.95 -22.18
N TRP A 70 2.09 -21.00 -21.05
CA TRP A 70 1.69 -20.35 -19.81
C TRP A 70 2.90 -19.78 -19.08
N SER A 71 2.66 -18.82 -18.22
CA SER A 71 3.62 -18.32 -17.23
C SER A 71 2.95 -18.12 -15.88
N ALA A 72 3.72 -18.28 -14.83
CA ALA A 72 3.33 -17.88 -13.48
C ALA A 72 4.46 -17.09 -12.84
N GLN A 73 4.10 -16.01 -12.16
CA GLN A 73 5.03 -15.19 -11.40
C GLN A 73 4.42 -14.84 -10.05
N GLY A 74 5.24 -14.61 -9.07
CA GLY A 74 4.80 -14.21 -7.74
C GLY A 74 5.86 -13.43 -7.00
N ASN A 75 5.40 -12.58 -6.10
CA ASN A 75 6.22 -11.83 -5.17
C ASN A 75 5.60 -11.90 -3.78
N LEU A 76 6.44 -12.05 -2.78
CA LEU A 76 6.10 -11.94 -1.36
C LEU A 76 6.99 -10.88 -0.75
N SER A 77 6.42 -9.94 -0.03
CA SER A 77 7.16 -8.93 0.73
C SER A 77 6.62 -8.80 2.15
N ALA A 78 7.50 -8.41 3.06
CA ALA A 78 7.12 -8.08 4.43
C ALA A 78 7.97 -6.92 4.93
N SER A 79 7.32 -5.94 5.55
CA SER A 79 7.97 -4.78 6.16
C SER A 79 7.66 -4.70 7.65
N LEU A 80 8.66 -4.36 8.43
CA LEU A 80 8.58 -4.10 9.86
C LEU A 80 8.97 -2.65 10.12
N PHE A 81 8.23 -1.98 11.01
CA PHE A 81 8.46 -0.58 11.36
C PHE A 81 8.80 -0.41 12.83
N THR A 82 9.75 0.47 13.11
CA THR A 82 9.99 0.91 14.49
C THR A 82 8.94 1.93 14.92
N PRO A 83 8.68 2.08 16.22
CA PRO A 83 7.86 3.18 16.72
C PRO A 83 8.40 4.54 16.25
N LYS A 84 7.48 5.44 15.91
CA LYS A 84 7.81 6.80 15.48
C LYS A 84 8.25 7.66 16.66
N SER A 85 9.42 8.28 16.57
CA SER A 85 9.94 9.20 17.58
C SER A 85 10.38 10.51 16.93
N ARG A 86 9.81 11.64 17.32
CA ARG A 86 10.10 12.99 16.79
C ARG A 86 10.06 13.09 15.26
N GLY A 87 9.21 12.30 14.62
CA GLY A 87 9.09 12.24 13.17
C GLY A 87 9.97 11.15 12.51
N PHE A 88 10.92 10.56 13.21
CA PHE A 88 11.78 9.51 12.69
C PHE A 88 11.21 8.12 12.99
N PHE A 89 11.36 7.21 12.05
CA PHE A 89 11.14 5.77 12.24
C PHE A 89 11.99 4.97 11.25
N GLY A 90 12.28 3.73 11.61
CA GLY A 90 12.98 2.76 10.77
C GLY A 90 12.01 1.81 10.10
N GLU A 91 12.38 1.33 8.94
CA GLU A 91 11.73 0.26 8.20
C GLU A 91 12.76 -0.81 7.83
N LEU A 92 12.39 -2.06 7.99
CA LEU A 92 13.13 -3.22 7.48
C LEU A 92 12.19 -4.02 6.59
N THR A 93 12.52 -4.17 5.32
CA THR A 93 11.73 -4.93 4.35
C THR A 93 12.52 -6.10 3.81
N GLY A 94 11.88 -7.26 3.75
CA GLY A 94 12.35 -8.42 3.01
C GLY A 94 11.37 -8.74 1.88
N SER A 95 11.89 -9.14 0.72
CA SER A 95 11.07 -9.62 -0.40
C SER A 95 11.68 -10.85 -1.05
N ALA A 96 10.83 -11.69 -1.61
CA ALA A 96 11.21 -12.83 -2.43
C ALA A 96 10.22 -12.98 -3.58
N GLY A 97 10.72 -13.17 -4.78
CA GLY A 97 9.90 -13.31 -5.96
C GLY A 97 10.49 -14.27 -6.97
N GLY A 98 9.73 -14.56 -8.00
CA GLY A 98 10.20 -15.37 -9.10
C GLY A 98 9.13 -15.67 -10.13
N SER A 99 9.58 -16.26 -11.22
CA SER A 99 8.71 -16.68 -12.31
C SER A 99 9.04 -18.09 -12.80
N THR A 100 8.07 -18.70 -13.44
CA THR A 100 8.26 -19.95 -14.18
C THR A 100 7.42 -19.92 -15.44
N HIS A 101 7.92 -20.52 -16.50
CA HIS A 101 7.29 -20.58 -17.81
C HIS A 101 7.12 -22.04 -18.25
N GLN A 102 6.33 -22.24 -19.29
CA GLN A 102 6.07 -23.59 -19.84
C GLN A 102 7.34 -24.32 -20.29
N ASP A 103 8.34 -23.62 -20.78
CA ASP A 103 9.64 -24.16 -21.19
C ASP A 103 10.57 -24.52 -20.01
N ALA A 104 10.03 -24.49 -18.79
CA ALA A 104 10.74 -24.69 -17.54
C ALA A 104 11.80 -23.62 -17.21
N THR A 105 11.87 -22.52 -17.95
CA THR A 105 12.67 -21.36 -17.57
C THR A 105 12.18 -20.81 -16.24
N ARG A 106 13.09 -20.53 -15.32
CA ARG A 106 12.77 -20.04 -13.98
C ARG A 106 13.67 -18.86 -13.64
N THR A 107 13.09 -17.87 -13.02
CA THR A 107 13.83 -16.78 -12.39
C THR A 107 13.46 -16.66 -10.93
N GLY A 108 14.28 -15.98 -10.14
CA GLY A 108 13.96 -15.76 -8.74
C GLY A 108 14.84 -14.68 -8.15
N GLU A 109 14.33 -14.02 -7.10
CA GLU A 109 15.08 -13.02 -6.35
C GLU A 109 14.74 -13.09 -4.87
N SER A 110 15.67 -12.64 -4.06
CA SER A 110 15.48 -12.42 -2.62
C SER A 110 16.27 -11.20 -2.22
N LEU A 111 15.58 -10.19 -1.69
CA LEU A 111 16.15 -8.90 -1.35
C LEU A 111 15.77 -8.53 0.09
N ALA A 112 16.67 -7.82 0.76
CA ALA A 112 16.38 -7.17 2.03
C ALA A 112 16.94 -5.76 2.01
N HIS A 113 16.18 -4.80 2.53
CA HIS A 113 16.61 -3.42 2.65
C HIS A 113 16.10 -2.76 3.92
N ALA A 114 16.83 -1.76 4.38
CA ALA A 114 16.47 -0.95 5.53
C ALA A 114 16.36 0.51 5.11
N ARG A 115 15.39 1.23 5.70
CA ARG A 115 15.15 2.65 5.49
C ARG A 115 15.06 3.39 6.81
N ILE A 116 15.48 4.64 6.80
CA ILE A 116 15.18 5.61 7.84
C ILE A 116 14.31 6.68 7.23
N HIS A 117 13.17 6.91 7.85
CA HIS A 117 12.18 7.87 7.43
C HIS A 117 12.16 9.08 8.38
N PHE A 118 11.94 10.26 7.81
CA PHE A 118 11.52 11.45 8.54
C PHE A 118 10.18 11.91 7.99
N ALA A 119 9.11 11.72 8.75
CA ALA A 119 7.74 11.98 8.35
C ALA A 119 7.10 13.09 9.16
N ARG A 120 6.36 13.94 8.45
CA ARG A 120 5.45 14.97 8.99
C ARG A 120 4.00 14.63 8.65
N SER A 121 3.07 15.50 8.97
CA SER A 121 1.62 15.28 8.76
C SER A 121 1.22 15.08 7.29
N THR A 122 1.90 15.73 6.37
CA THR A 122 1.52 15.74 4.95
C THR A 122 2.59 15.18 4.02
N GLY A 123 3.58 14.46 4.57
CA GLY A 123 4.62 13.87 3.76
C GLY A 123 5.90 13.59 4.53
N GLY A 124 6.94 13.21 3.82
CA GLY A 124 8.22 12.91 4.43
C GLY A 124 9.29 12.60 3.42
N VAL A 125 10.46 12.26 3.95
CA VAL A 125 11.62 11.84 3.17
C VAL A 125 12.16 10.54 3.75
N PHE A 126 12.91 9.78 2.96
CA PHE A 126 13.60 8.60 3.43
C PHE A 126 14.93 8.41 2.70
N VAL A 127 15.81 7.69 3.35
CA VAL A 127 17.04 7.16 2.78
C VAL A 127 17.22 5.73 3.24
N GLY A 128 17.73 4.88 2.37
CA GLY A 128 17.90 3.48 2.68
C GLY A 128 18.87 2.78 1.77
N GLY A 129 19.04 1.50 2.02
CA GLY A 129 19.85 0.62 1.21
C GLY A 129 19.72 -0.82 1.64
N GLY A 130 20.19 -1.70 0.78
CA GLY A 130 20.10 -3.14 1.01
C GLY A 130 20.73 -3.94 -0.11
N GLY A 131 20.33 -5.18 -0.20
CA GLY A 131 20.80 -6.05 -1.25
C GLY A 131 20.26 -7.46 -1.10
N GLY A 132 20.73 -8.33 -1.93
CA GLY A 132 20.32 -9.73 -1.94
C GLY A 132 20.91 -10.48 -3.13
N THR A 133 20.14 -11.43 -3.63
CA THR A 133 20.54 -12.28 -4.75
C THR A 133 19.40 -12.45 -5.73
N THR A 134 19.75 -12.63 -6.99
CA THR A 134 18.80 -12.99 -8.05
C THR A 134 19.30 -14.18 -8.84
N TRP A 135 18.38 -14.95 -9.37
CA TRP A 135 18.60 -16.06 -10.31
C TRP A 135 17.93 -15.73 -11.63
N ASP A 136 18.69 -15.59 -12.70
CA ASP A 136 18.22 -15.20 -14.03
C ASP A 136 17.99 -16.40 -14.98
N GLY A 137 17.99 -17.61 -14.46
CA GLY A 137 17.91 -18.85 -15.23
C GLY A 137 19.28 -19.48 -15.52
N SER A 138 20.37 -18.72 -15.43
CA SER A 138 21.72 -19.19 -15.73
C SER A 138 22.63 -19.25 -14.50
N GLY A 139 22.45 -18.35 -13.53
CA GLY A 139 23.29 -18.27 -12.35
C GLY A 139 22.74 -17.32 -11.28
N TRP A 140 23.29 -17.45 -10.08
CA TRP A 140 23.05 -16.51 -8.98
C TRP A 140 23.90 -15.27 -9.17
N ARG A 141 23.29 -14.11 -8.97
CA ARG A 141 23.94 -12.79 -9.03
C ARG A 141 23.66 -12.02 -7.75
N ARG A 142 24.62 -11.25 -7.29
CA ARG A 142 24.43 -10.35 -6.15
C ARG A 142 23.78 -9.05 -6.61
N VAL A 143 22.82 -8.57 -5.83
CA VAL A 143 22.18 -7.28 -6.02
C VAL A 143 22.52 -6.38 -4.84
N LEU A 144 22.94 -5.13 -5.11
CA LEU A 144 23.08 -4.07 -4.14
C LEU A 144 22.17 -2.92 -4.52
N LEU A 145 21.46 -2.36 -3.55
CA LEU A 145 20.47 -1.31 -3.73
C LEU A 145 20.75 -0.17 -2.77
N GLY A 146 20.63 1.05 -3.25
CA GLY A 146 20.48 2.24 -2.44
C GLY A 146 19.18 2.95 -2.82
N GLU A 147 18.66 3.78 -1.95
CA GLU A 147 17.49 4.59 -2.27
C GLU A 147 17.42 5.86 -1.44
N ILE A 148 16.86 6.89 -2.05
CA ILE A 148 16.44 8.13 -1.40
C ILE A 148 15.11 8.53 -2.02
N GLY A 149 14.21 9.05 -1.22
CA GLY A 149 12.92 9.49 -1.73
C GLY A 149 12.21 10.47 -0.83
N ALA A 150 11.11 10.98 -1.37
CA ALA A 150 10.19 11.86 -0.68
C ALA A 150 8.76 11.52 -1.09
N TRP A 151 7.85 11.61 -0.15
CA TRP A 151 6.41 11.49 -0.44
C TRP A 151 5.65 12.69 0.10
N ALA A 152 4.53 12.98 -0.53
CA ALA A 152 3.61 14.01 -0.07
C ALA A 152 2.16 13.53 -0.26
N ASP A 153 1.36 13.74 0.79
CA ASP A 153 -0.06 13.46 0.79
C ASP A 153 -0.82 14.75 0.57
N PHE A 154 -1.41 14.88 -0.61
CA PHE A 154 -2.29 15.98 -0.96
C PHE A 154 -3.76 15.55 -0.77
N PRO A 155 -4.70 16.49 -0.59
CA PRO A 155 -6.12 16.15 -0.47
C PRO A 155 -6.68 15.34 -1.66
N VAL A 156 -5.99 15.38 -2.79
CA VAL A 156 -6.44 14.75 -4.04
C VAL A 156 -5.64 13.51 -4.43
N ALA A 157 -4.42 13.36 -3.94
CA ALA A 157 -3.53 12.25 -4.32
C ALA A 157 -2.31 12.16 -3.40
N THR A 158 -1.75 10.96 -3.24
CA THR A 158 -0.41 10.74 -2.69
C THR A 158 0.60 10.71 -3.83
N THR A 159 1.71 11.39 -3.65
CA THR A 159 2.82 11.42 -4.62
C THR A 159 4.08 10.88 -3.97
N LEU A 160 4.85 10.07 -4.69
CA LEU A 160 6.14 9.57 -4.26
C LEU A 160 7.19 9.85 -5.35
N LEU A 161 8.29 10.47 -4.97
CA LEU A 161 9.51 10.58 -5.78
C LEU A 161 10.59 9.69 -5.16
N ARG A 162 11.24 8.86 -5.97
CA ARG A 162 12.30 7.96 -5.54
C ARG A 162 13.47 7.97 -6.53
N VAL A 163 14.68 7.90 -6.01
CA VAL A 163 15.92 7.66 -6.78
C VAL A 163 16.60 6.45 -6.18
N SER A 164 16.91 5.45 -7.01
CA SER A 164 17.41 4.15 -6.57
C SER A 164 18.64 3.75 -7.39
N PRO A 165 19.87 4.00 -6.89
CA PRO A 165 21.07 3.39 -7.45
C PRO A 165 21.05 1.88 -7.20
N ALA A 166 21.45 1.12 -8.21
CA ALA A 166 21.51 -0.33 -8.16
C ALA A 166 22.76 -0.88 -8.86
N SER A 167 23.20 -2.04 -8.38
CA SER A 167 24.26 -2.81 -9.00
C SER A 167 23.90 -4.29 -8.97
N VAL A 168 23.97 -4.95 -10.13
CA VAL A 168 23.80 -6.40 -10.26
C VAL A 168 25.15 -6.98 -10.62
N ASP A 169 25.79 -7.68 -9.70
CA ASP A 169 27.21 -7.99 -9.71
C ASP A 169 28.03 -6.73 -10.06
N ASP A 170 29.11 -6.87 -10.80
CA ASP A 170 29.84 -5.73 -11.37
C ASP A 170 29.42 -5.42 -12.82
N SER A 171 28.41 -6.14 -13.36
CA SER A 171 28.06 -6.11 -14.77
C SER A 171 27.03 -5.05 -15.13
N ALA A 172 26.10 -4.71 -14.22
CA ALA A 172 25.08 -3.72 -14.47
C ALA A 172 25.02 -2.71 -13.32
N LYS A 173 25.37 -1.45 -13.62
CA LYS A 173 25.27 -0.33 -12.66
C LYS A 173 24.37 0.74 -13.24
N TYR A 174 23.28 1.06 -12.54
CA TYR A 174 22.28 2.01 -13.00
C TYR A 174 21.65 2.79 -11.84
N VAL A 175 20.97 3.85 -12.18
CA VAL A 175 20.16 4.66 -11.24
C VAL A 175 18.79 4.83 -11.86
N ASP A 176 17.75 4.42 -11.14
CA ASP A 176 16.37 4.65 -11.52
C ASP A 176 15.81 5.86 -10.76
N GLY A 177 15.22 6.81 -11.48
CA GLY A 177 14.41 7.87 -10.93
C GLY A 177 12.94 7.61 -11.25
N GLN A 178 12.08 7.68 -10.26
CA GLN A 178 10.68 7.30 -10.36
C GLN A 178 9.80 8.33 -9.69
N LEU A 179 8.70 8.69 -10.35
CA LEU A 179 7.61 9.48 -9.82
C LEU A 179 6.34 8.65 -9.88
N SER A 180 5.67 8.45 -8.76
CA SER A 180 4.37 7.81 -8.72
C SER A 180 3.31 8.71 -8.09
N LEU A 181 2.07 8.52 -8.55
CA LEU A 181 0.89 9.22 -8.09
C LEU A 181 -0.22 8.21 -7.85
N THR A 182 -0.83 8.26 -6.68
CA THR A 182 -1.98 7.42 -6.34
C THR A 182 -3.12 8.28 -5.86
N ARG A 183 -4.32 8.01 -6.36
CA ARG A 183 -5.55 8.68 -5.95
C ARG A 183 -6.64 7.66 -5.74
N THR A 184 -7.28 7.72 -4.57
CA THR A 184 -8.43 6.91 -4.23
C THR A 184 -9.62 7.81 -3.97
N ARG A 185 -10.73 7.55 -4.65
CA ARG A 185 -12.02 8.18 -4.41
C ARG A 185 -13.11 7.11 -4.30
N GLU A 186 -14.32 7.50 -3.88
CA GLU A 186 -15.45 6.59 -3.58
C GLU A 186 -15.66 5.45 -4.58
N ARG A 187 -15.49 5.70 -5.88
CA ARG A 187 -15.70 4.70 -6.94
C ARG A 187 -14.55 4.59 -7.94
N LEU A 188 -13.47 5.28 -7.69
CA LEU A 188 -12.37 5.33 -8.65
C LEU A 188 -11.04 5.32 -7.92
N ASP A 189 -10.20 4.37 -8.27
CA ASP A 189 -8.80 4.35 -7.88
C ASP A 189 -7.95 4.53 -9.13
N VAL A 190 -6.95 5.39 -9.04
CA VAL A 190 -6.02 5.68 -10.12
C VAL A 190 -4.61 5.62 -9.57
N SER A 191 -3.75 4.89 -10.24
CA SER A 191 -2.30 4.93 -10.03
C SER A 191 -1.59 5.26 -11.34
N ALA A 192 -0.57 6.10 -11.26
CA ALA A 192 0.27 6.46 -12.39
C ALA A 192 1.74 6.44 -11.97
N LEU A 193 2.58 6.00 -12.88
CA LEU A 193 4.02 5.90 -12.72
C LEU A 193 4.70 6.53 -13.93
N ALA A 194 5.76 7.30 -13.69
CA ALA A 194 6.72 7.71 -14.72
C ALA A 194 8.13 7.52 -14.17
N ALA A 195 9.03 6.94 -14.95
CA ALA A 195 10.37 6.66 -14.50
C ALA A 195 11.40 6.75 -15.63
N THR A 196 12.66 6.87 -15.20
CA THR A 196 13.79 6.93 -16.12
C THR A 196 15.01 6.23 -15.49
N ARG A 197 15.84 5.63 -16.34
CA ARG A 197 17.08 4.94 -15.96
C ARG A 197 18.29 5.64 -16.54
N TRP A 198 19.28 5.87 -15.70
CA TRP A 198 20.61 6.35 -16.07
C TRP A 198 21.65 5.29 -15.75
N GLY A 199 22.72 5.22 -16.51
CA GLY A 199 23.84 4.29 -16.27
C GLY A 199 24.24 3.49 -17.50
N SER A 200 24.91 2.38 -17.29
CA SER A 200 25.41 1.50 -18.35
C SER A 200 24.28 0.90 -19.17
N ARG A 201 24.53 0.61 -20.44
CA ARG A 201 23.61 -0.25 -21.22
C ARG A 201 23.56 -1.62 -20.57
N LEU A 202 22.34 -2.10 -20.35
CA LEU A 202 22.15 -3.45 -19.85
C LEU A 202 22.42 -4.46 -20.98
N PRO A 203 23.09 -5.58 -20.71
CA PRO A 203 23.48 -6.55 -21.74
C PRO A 203 22.34 -7.11 -22.58
N PHE A 204 21.11 -7.08 -22.06
CA PHE A 204 19.91 -7.65 -22.70
C PHE A 204 18.90 -6.58 -23.10
N ASP A 205 19.31 -5.31 -23.20
CA ASP A 205 18.43 -4.23 -23.63
C ASP A 205 18.57 -3.97 -25.13
N PRO A 206 17.79 -4.66 -25.99
CA PRO A 206 17.87 -4.45 -27.43
C PRO A 206 17.30 -3.10 -27.85
N THR A 207 16.45 -2.48 -27.03
CA THR A 207 15.74 -1.24 -27.38
C THR A 207 16.43 0.00 -26.84
N GLY A 208 17.24 -0.11 -25.80
CA GLY A 208 17.85 1.02 -25.11
C GLY A 208 16.84 1.97 -24.46
N THR A 209 15.61 1.49 -24.22
CA THR A 209 14.54 2.29 -23.62
C THR A 209 14.89 2.66 -22.19
N ARG A 210 15.08 3.95 -21.94
CA ARG A 210 15.48 4.48 -20.63
C ARG A 210 14.33 5.13 -19.86
N THR A 211 13.20 5.33 -20.50
CA THR A 211 12.02 5.94 -19.86
C THR A 211 10.83 5.03 -20.04
N TRP A 212 10.03 4.94 -18.99
CA TRP A 212 8.78 4.19 -19.01
C TRP A 212 7.70 4.89 -18.20
N ALA A 213 6.46 4.62 -18.55
CA ALA A 213 5.33 5.15 -17.84
C ALA A 213 4.16 4.16 -17.89
N SER A 214 3.36 4.13 -16.84
CA SER A 214 2.14 3.32 -16.78
C SER A 214 1.04 4.02 -16.03
N ILE A 215 -0.19 3.61 -16.31
CA ILE A 215 -1.38 4.03 -15.58
C ILE A 215 -2.25 2.81 -15.32
N ALA A 216 -2.85 2.75 -14.14
CA ALA A 216 -3.88 1.78 -13.81
C ALA A 216 -5.09 2.49 -13.21
N ILE A 217 -6.28 2.03 -13.55
CA ILE A 217 -7.55 2.59 -13.12
C ILE A 217 -8.44 1.44 -12.68
N THR A 218 -9.04 1.55 -11.49
CA THR A 218 -10.11 0.66 -11.04
C THR A 218 -11.38 1.47 -10.82
N ALA A 219 -12.42 1.13 -11.56
CA ALA A 219 -13.78 1.70 -11.39
C ALA A 219 -14.64 0.70 -10.60
N TRP A 220 -15.09 1.09 -9.42
CA TRP A 220 -15.83 0.24 -8.51
C TRP A 220 -17.33 0.34 -8.76
N ALA A 221 -17.95 -0.77 -9.15
CA ALA A 221 -19.39 -0.91 -9.25
C ALA A 221 -20.04 -1.12 -7.86
N THR A 222 -19.36 -1.92 -7.01
CA THR A 222 -19.71 -2.16 -5.59
C THR A 222 -18.43 -2.12 -4.74
N PRO A 223 -18.50 -2.18 -3.40
CA PRO A 223 -17.30 -2.26 -2.56
C PRO A 223 -16.38 -3.47 -2.85
N VAL A 224 -16.91 -4.53 -3.45
CA VAL A 224 -16.21 -5.79 -3.70
C VAL A 224 -15.98 -6.11 -5.18
N LEU A 225 -16.63 -5.36 -6.09
CA LEU A 225 -16.56 -5.61 -7.54
C LEU A 225 -16.14 -4.34 -8.27
N GLY A 226 -15.06 -4.43 -9.04
CA GLY A 226 -14.55 -3.35 -9.88
C GLY A 226 -14.19 -3.81 -11.29
N ILE A 227 -14.09 -2.85 -12.19
CA ILE A 227 -13.47 -3.02 -13.51
C ILE A 227 -12.07 -2.40 -13.42
N VAL A 228 -11.06 -3.16 -13.78
CA VAL A 228 -9.67 -2.72 -13.79
C VAL A 228 -9.15 -2.61 -15.21
N GLY A 229 -8.51 -1.48 -15.53
CA GLY A 229 -7.78 -1.28 -16.78
C GLY A 229 -6.40 -0.72 -16.48
N ALA A 230 -5.39 -1.20 -17.19
CA ALA A 230 -4.05 -0.65 -17.08
C ALA A 230 -3.34 -0.65 -18.43
N GLY A 231 -2.36 0.22 -18.56
CA GLY A 231 -1.53 0.26 -19.77
C GLY A 231 -0.28 1.10 -19.55
N GLY A 232 0.70 0.84 -20.38
CA GLY A 232 1.96 1.57 -20.31
C GLY A 232 3.13 0.83 -20.92
N THR A 233 4.32 1.29 -20.54
CA THR A 233 5.58 0.68 -20.88
C THR A 233 6.31 0.26 -19.61
N TYR A 234 7.17 -0.73 -19.71
CA TYR A 234 8.03 -1.19 -18.63
C TYR A 234 9.46 -1.40 -19.15
N PRO A 235 10.46 -1.19 -18.29
CA PRO A 235 11.86 -1.31 -18.69
C PRO A 235 12.30 -2.77 -18.75
N VAL A 236 13.49 -3.00 -19.27
CA VAL A 236 14.23 -4.25 -19.04
C VAL A 236 14.43 -4.42 -17.54
N ASP A 237 14.17 -5.64 -17.05
CA ASP A 237 14.47 -6.03 -15.68
C ASP A 237 15.91 -6.58 -15.61
N PRO A 238 16.86 -5.86 -14.99
CA PRO A 238 18.25 -6.31 -14.95
C PRO A 238 18.49 -7.40 -13.89
N THR A 239 17.53 -7.63 -13.00
CA THR A 239 17.65 -8.66 -11.96
C THR A 239 17.18 -10.02 -12.45
N GLN A 240 16.09 -10.07 -13.18
CA GLN A 240 15.50 -11.32 -13.68
C GLN A 240 15.70 -11.53 -15.20
N GLY A 241 16.26 -10.54 -15.90
CA GLY A 241 16.56 -10.65 -17.32
C GLY A 241 15.35 -10.53 -18.26
N PHE A 242 14.21 -10.01 -17.78
CA PHE A 242 13.05 -9.83 -18.63
C PHE A 242 13.23 -8.64 -19.58
N PRO A 243 12.87 -8.79 -20.87
CA PRO A 243 12.92 -7.69 -21.81
C PRO A 243 11.87 -6.64 -21.47
N GLY A 244 12.20 -5.38 -21.72
CA GLY A 244 11.25 -4.29 -21.63
C GLY A 244 10.16 -4.39 -22.71
N GLY A 245 9.05 -3.68 -22.50
CA GLY A 245 7.93 -3.75 -23.41
C GLY A 245 6.83 -2.75 -23.12
N ARG A 246 5.69 -2.98 -23.74
CA ARG A 246 4.44 -2.25 -23.53
C ARG A 246 3.28 -3.20 -23.34
N PHE A 247 2.28 -2.76 -22.62
CA PHE A 247 1.10 -3.57 -22.33
C PHE A 247 -0.17 -2.73 -22.27
N VAL A 248 -1.29 -3.39 -22.49
CA VAL A 248 -2.63 -2.92 -22.16
C VAL A 248 -3.39 -4.09 -21.57
N SER A 249 -4.08 -3.88 -20.47
CA SER A 249 -4.91 -4.89 -19.80
C SER A 249 -6.29 -4.36 -19.48
N LEU A 250 -7.25 -5.27 -19.44
CA LEU A 250 -8.62 -5.02 -19.00
C LEU A 250 -9.13 -6.25 -18.27
N GLY A 251 -9.79 -6.05 -17.14
CA GLY A 251 -10.30 -7.15 -16.33
C GLY A 251 -11.36 -6.75 -15.33
N ILE A 252 -11.77 -7.73 -14.54
CA ILE A 252 -12.70 -7.59 -13.43
C ILE A 252 -11.93 -7.89 -12.16
N ARG A 253 -12.08 -7.03 -11.15
CA ARG A 253 -11.53 -7.20 -9.80
C ARG A 253 -12.62 -7.63 -8.85
N LEU A 254 -12.36 -8.72 -8.12
CA LEU A 254 -13.10 -9.13 -6.94
C LEU A 254 -12.21 -8.90 -5.71
N ALA A 255 -12.73 -8.21 -4.69
CA ALA A 255 -11.97 -7.90 -3.48
C ALA A 255 -12.77 -8.28 -2.23
N SER A 256 -12.09 -8.62 -1.14
CA SER A 256 -12.71 -8.88 0.17
C SER A 256 -13.30 -7.61 0.81
N GLY A 257 -12.97 -6.44 0.27
CA GLY A 257 -13.43 -5.12 0.63
C GLY A 257 -12.71 -4.11 -0.24
N ARG A 258 -13.20 -2.87 -0.35
CA ARG A 258 -12.53 -1.83 -1.11
C ARG A 258 -11.18 -1.52 -0.46
N ARG A 259 -10.12 -1.87 -1.12
CA ARG A 259 -8.75 -1.52 -0.76
C ARG A 259 -8.36 -0.22 -1.46
N ASN A 260 -7.59 0.63 -0.80
CA ASN A 260 -6.94 1.75 -1.47
C ASN A 260 -6.02 1.18 -2.54
N ALA A 261 -6.37 1.42 -3.81
CA ALA A 261 -5.68 0.81 -4.93
C ALA A 261 -4.31 1.45 -5.11
N ALA A 262 -3.32 0.78 -4.61
CA ALA A 262 -1.94 1.11 -4.89
C ALA A 262 -1.17 -0.14 -5.23
N THR A 263 -1.57 -0.97 -6.20
CA THR A 263 -0.85 -2.21 -6.02
C THR A 263 -0.58 -3.14 -7.18
N SER A 264 -1.06 -2.97 -8.34
CA SER A 264 -0.75 -3.99 -9.35
C SER A 264 0.52 -3.73 -10.18
N VAL A 265 1.14 -2.57 -10.06
CA VAL A 265 2.36 -2.23 -10.83
C VAL A 265 3.50 -1.73 -9.93
N GLU A 266 3.24 -1.46 -8.65
CA GLU A 266 4.15 -0.71 -7.76
C GLU A 266 4.53 -1.43 -6.47
N SER A 267 4.41 -2.74 -6.38
CA SER A 267 4.74 -3.49 -5.14
C SER A 267 6.17 -3.24 -4.63
N GLU A 268 7.07 -2.79 -5.49
CA GLU A 268 8.47 -2.50 -5.13
C GLU A 268 8.74 -1.03 -4.75
N SER A 269 7.79 -0.13 -4.88
CA SER A 269 8.10 1.30 -4.91
C SER A 269 7.41 2.17 -3.87
N ARG A 270 6.54 1.62 -3.05
CA ARG A 270 5.85 2.42 -2.05
C ARG A 270 6.61 2.36 -0.73
N PRO A 271 6.89 3.50 -0.09
CA PRO A 271 7.00 3.47 1.35
C PRO A 271 5.68 2.87 1.81
N THR A 272 5.74 1.68 2.37
CA THR A 272 4.57 1.02 2.92
C THR A 272 3.87 2.03 3.81
N GLU A 273 2.59 2.29 3.58
CA GLU A 273 1.82 3.12 4.50
C GLU A 273 2.11 2.60 5.88
N VAL A 274 2.77 3.41 6.68
CA VAL A 274 3.04 3.09 8.06
C VAL A 274 1.67 2.81 8.67
N PRO A 275 1.40 1.62 9.19
CA PRO A 275 0.20 1.37 9.96
C PRO A 275 0.37 2.08 11.30
N GLY A 276 0.12 3.32 11.32
CA GLY A 276 0.20 4.26 12.40
C GLY A 276 -0.12 5.59 11.78
N ASN A 277 -1.38 5.95 11.89
CA ASN A 277 -1.94 7.22 11.50
C ASN A 277 -0.85 8.32 11.56
N PRO A 278 -0.36 8.89 10.44
CA PRO A 278 0.56 10.02 10.47
C PRO A 278 -0.14 11.28 11.01
N PHE A 279 -1.47 11.22 11.20
CA PHE A 279 -2.22 12.23 11.92
C PHE A 279 -2.02 12.05 13.42
N PRO A 280 -1.99 13.17 14.17
CA PRO A 280 -1.96 13.12 15.63
C PRO A 280 -3.08 12.20 16.11
N ALA A 281 -2.69 11.10 16.74
CA ALA A 281 -3.63 10.15 17.30
C ALA A 281 -4.29 10.81 18.53
N ALA A 282 -5.57 10.52 18.75
CA ALA A 282 -6.15 10.77 20.06
C ALA A 282 -5.53 9.76 21.05
N ASP A 283 -5.04 10.27 22.17
CA ASP A 283 -4.45 9.45 23.21
C ASP A 283 -5.54 8.92 24.16
N ALA A 284 -6.64 9.67 24.31
CA ALA A 284 -7.76 9.32 25.17
C ALA A 284 -9.09 9.90 24.67
N PHE A 285 -10.16 9.19 24.96
CA PHE A 285 -11.54 9.63 24.82
C PHE A 285 -12.29 9.39 26.13
N VAL A 286 -13.08 10.38 26.55
CA VAL A 286 -13.90 10.31 27.77
C VAL A 286 -15.28 10.89 27.47
N ALA A 287 -16.32 10.21 27.87
CA ALA A 287 -17.70 10.72 27.87
C ALA A 287 -18.19 10.87 29.32
N GLU A 288 -18.57 12.08 29.68
CA GLU A 288 -19.04 12.42 31.04
C GLU A 288 -20.51 12.84 30.99
N ALA A 289 -21.36 12.14 31.73
CA ALA A 289 -22.75 12.55 31.91
C ALA A 289 -22.84 13.91 32.60
N ARG A 290 -23.72 14.77 32.13
CA ARG A 290 -24.01 16.10 32.67
C ARG A 290 -25.51 16.21 33.05
N PRO A 291 -25.89 17.12 33.90
CA PRO A 291 -27.31 17.39 34.19
C PRO A 291 -28.12 17.66 32.91
N GLN A 292 -29.41 17.33 32.98
CA GLN A 292 -30.39 17.58 31.88
C GLN A 292 -30.18 16.75 30.63
N GLY A 293 -29.59 15.55 30.73
CA GLY A 293 -29.38 14.65 29.56
C GLY A 293 -28.30 15.12 28.58
N ALA A 294 -27.41 15.97 29.04
CA ALA A 294 -26.24 16.36 28.27
C ALA A 294 -25.05 15.41 28.54
N VAL A 295 -24.21 15.17 27.56
CA VAL A 295 -22.96 14.42 27.66
C VAL A 295 -21.81 15.29 27.18
N LEU A 296 -20.80 15.45 28.03
CA LEU A 296 -19.55 16.10 27.64
C LEU A 296 -18.60 15.06 27.04
N LEU A 297 -18.34 15.15 25.75
CA LEU A 297 -17.36 14.36 25.06
C LEU A 297 -16.01 15.07 25.10
N ARG A 298 -14.95 14.35 25.47
CA ARG A 298 -13.59 14.89 25.60
C ARG A 298 -12.62 13.98 24.85
N VAL A 299 -11.77 14.58 24.05
CA VAL A 299 -10.73 13.90 23.28
C VAL A 299 -9.38 14.53 23.60
N HIS A 300 -8.42 13.74 24.03
CA HIS A 300 -7.04 14.20 24.18
C HIS A 300 -6.27 13.98 22.88
N ALA A 301 -5.91 15.06 22.21
CA ALA A 301 -5.19 15.09 20.95
C ALA A 301 -4.29 16.33 20.90
N PRO A 302 -3.14 16.33 21.62
CA PRO A 302 -2.34 17.54 21.88
C PRO A 302 -1.70 18.14 20.63
N SER A 303 -1.50 17.35 19.59
CA SER A 303 -0.94 17.81 18.31
C SER A 303 -2.00 18.05 17.23
N ALA A 304 -3.29 17.97 17.56
CA ALA A 304 -4.37 18.25 16.64
C ALA A 304 -4.54 19.77 16.42
N THR A 305 -4.93 20.13 15.21
CA THR A 305 -5.39 21.49 14.87
C THR A 305 -6.91 21.55 14.67
N ARG A 306 -7.55 20.38 14.48
CA ARG A 306 -8.99 20.19 14.37
C ARG A 306 -9.37 18.81 14.80
N VAL A 307 -10.45 18.67 15.56
CA VAL A 307 -11.00 17.39 15.99
C VAL A 307 -12.50 17.40 15.72
N GLU A 308 -12.99 16.36 15.08
CA GLU A 308 -14.39 16.19 14.67
C GLU A 308 -14.90 14.84 15.15
N ILE A 309 -16.18 14.79 15.48
CA ILE A 309 -16.92 13.56 15.78
C ILE A 309 -18.13 13.44 14.85
N ASN A 310 -18.54 12.22 14.59
CA ASN A 310 -19.85 11.89 14.04
C ASN A 310 -20.40 10.63 14.69
N GLY A 311 -21.67 10.38 14.55
CA GLY A 311 -22.33 9.19 15.08
C GLY A 311 -23.85 9.30 15.02
N ASP A 312 -24.53 8.30 15.59
CA ASP A 312 -26.01 8.25 15.62
C ASP A 312 -26.64 9.51 16.19
N PHE A 313 -26.04 10.05 17.26
CA PHE A 313 -26.53 11.25 17.95
C PHE A 313 -26.29 12.57 17.17
N THR A 314 -25.50 12.54 16.09
CA THR A 314 -25.32 13.67 15.18
C THR A 314 -25.98 13.44 13.81
N GLY A 315 -26.68 12.31 13.65
CA GLY A 315 -27.18 11.84 12.35
C GLY A 315 -26.04 11.63 11.35
N TRP A 316 -24.88 11.19 11.83
CA TRP A 316 -23.63 10.99 11.08
C TRP A 316 -23.08 12.25 10.41
N THR A 317 -23.59 13.44 10.82
CA THR A 317 -23.03 14.70 10.38
C THR A 317 -21.81 15.07 11.24
N PRO A 318 -20.66 15.45 10.63
CA PRO A 318 -19.49 15.88 11.36
C PRO A 318 -19.73 17.08 12.26
N VAL A 319 -19.26 17.02 13.49
CA VAL A 319 -19.35 18.11 14.47
C VAL A 319 -17.95 18.40 15.00
N ASP A 320 -17.52 19.66 14.93
CA ASP A 320 -16.23 20.12 15.46
C ASP A 320 -16.24 20.15 16.99
N LEU A 321 -15.14 19.73 17.61
CA LEU A 321 -14.88 19.92 19.02
C LEU A 321 -14.14 21.24 19.26
N GLY A 322 -14.49 21.94 20.33
CA GLY A 322 -13.79 23.13 20.78
C GLY A 322 -12.53 22.77 21.56
N GLN A 323 -11.46 23.56 21.40
CA GLN A 323 -10.22 23.38 22.16
C GLN A 323 -10.41 23.83 23.62
N ALA A 324 -10.09 22.95 24.57
CA ALA A 324 -10.28 23.20 26.01
C ALA A 324 -8.97 23.39 26.79
N GLY A 325 -7.82 23.45 26.11
CA GLY A 325 -6.49 23.59 26.70
C GLY A 325 -5.85 22.26 27.10
N GLY A 326 -4.54 22.25 27.29
CA GLY A 326 -3.79 21.06 27.67
C GLY A 326 -3.89 19.87 26.69
N GLY A 327 -4.14 20.13 25.41
CA GLY A 327 -4.32 19.07 24.41
C GLY A 327 -5.72 18.45 24.38
N TRP A 328 -6.65 18.95 25.19
CA TRP A 328 -8.03 18.47 25.23
C TRP A 328 -8.94 19.26 24.26
N TRP A 329 -9.83 18.50 23.64
CA TRP A 329 -10.90 18.98 22.76
C TRP A 329 -12.22 18.52 23.33
N THR A 330 -13.23 19.36 23.34
CA THR A 330 -14.49 19.08 24.01
C THR A 330 -15.70 19.50 23.18
N GLN A 331 -16.77 18.74 23.32
CA GLN A 331 -18.09 19.07 22.80
C GLN A 331 -19.16 18.54 23.75
N THR A 332 -20.14 19.39 24.07
CA THR A 332 -21.32 18.96 24.79
C THR A 332 -22.43 18.64 23.81
N VAL A 333 -22.97 17.43 23.92
CA VAL A 333 -24.07 16.94 23.07
C VAL A 333 -25.25 16.55 23.93
N SER A 334 -26.47 16.69 23.43
CA SER A 334 -27.68 16.20 24.09
C SER A 334 -27.95 14.79 23.59
N ILE A 335 -27.77 13.81 24.45
CA ILE A 335 -27.90 12.38 24.11
C ILE A 335 -28.73 11.72 25.20
N ALA A 336 -29.83 11.04 24.82
CA ALA A 336 -30.60 10.24 25.76
C ALA A 336 -29.81 9.00 26.22
N PRO A 337 -30.12 8.42 27.39
CA PRO A 337 -29.55 7.12 27.76
C PRO A 337 -29.75 6.08 26.66
N GLY A 338 -28.69 5.36 26.34
CA GLY A 338 -28.72 4.39 25.24
C GLY A 338 -27.34 3.97 24.74
N LYS A 339 -27.34 3.23 23.63
CA LYS A 339 -26.14 2.78 22.91
C LYS A 339 -26.07 3.50 21.58
N TYR A 340 -24.94 4.06 21.27
CA TYR A 340 -24.72 4.87 20.07
C TYR A 340 -23.41 4.46 19.39
N GLU A 341 -23.43 4.43 18.07
CA GLU A 341 -22.22 4.27 17.28
C GLU A 341 -21.64 5.65 16.97
N MET A 342 -20.30 5.76 17.05
CA MET A 342 -19.61 7.01 16.75
C MET A 342 -18.19 6.81 16.23
N ASN A 343 -17.70 7.83 15.52
CA ASN A 343 -16.32 7.92 15.06
C ASN A 343 -15.71 9.27 15.41
N LEU A 344 -14.39 9.31 15.38
CA LEU A 344 -13.53 10.47 15.62
C LEU A 344 -12.70 10.75 14.38
N ARG A 345 -12.51 12.02 14.03
CA ARG A 345 -11.61 12.44 12.96
C ARG A 345 -10.71 13.56 13.45
N ILE A 346 -9.40 13.44 13.16
CA ILE A 346 -8.39 14.41 13.55
C ILE A 346 -7.78 15.03 12.31
N ASN A 347 -7.72 16.36 12.24
CA ASN A 347 -7.13 17.14 11.15
C ASN A 347 -7.63 16.76 9.74
N GLY A 348 -8.90 16.36 9.63
CA GLY A 348 -9.49 15.96 8.36
C GLY A 348 -9.01 14.60 7.83
N GLY A 349 -8.33 13.79 8.66
CA GLY A 349 -7.89 12.43 8.33
C GLY A 349 -9.05 11.43 8.18
N SER A 350 -8.74 10.16 8.28
CA SER A 350 -9.76 9.09 8.27
C SER A 350 -10.58 9.11 9.55
N TRP A 351 -11.84 8.67 9.46
CA TRP A 351 -12.66 8.38 10.61
C TRP A 351 -12.10 7.17 11.35
N ILE A 352 -11.90 7.29 12.64
CA ILE A 352 -11.35 6.25 13.52
C ILE A 352 -12.26 6.02 14.72
N VAL A 353 -12.19 4.83 15.27
CA VAL A 353 -12.84 4.51 16.55
C VAL A 353 -12.17 5.30 17.67
N PRO A 354 -12.93 6.03 18.53
CA PRO A 354 -12.35 6.72 19.68
C PRO A 354 -11.61 5.76 20.60
N PRO A 355 -10.42 6.14 21.14
CA PRO A 355 -9.67 5.29 22.06
C PRO A 355 -10.50 4.86 23.27
N GLY A 356 -10.48 3.59 23.61
CA GLY A 356 -11.18 3.01 24.76
C GLY A 356 -12.63 2.61 24.52
N LEU A 357 -13.22 2.93 23.37
CA LEU A 357 -14.53 2.40 23.00
C LEU A 357 -14.41 1.01 22.39
N LEU A 358 -15.46 0.19 22.59
CA LEU A 358 -15.59 -1.11 21.92
C LEU A 358 -15.80 -0.86 20.40
N GLU A 359 -14.94 -1.42 19.58
CA GLU A 359 -15.09 -1.37 18.13
C GLU A 359 -16.19 -2.31 17.65
N LEU A 360 -17.20 -1.75 16.99
CA LEU A 360 -18.21 -2.47 16.24
C LEU A 360 -17.83 -2.43 14.77
N ARG A 361 -17.96 -3.56 14.09
CA ARG A 361 -17.72 -3.66 12.63
C ARG A 361 -19.05 -3.92 11.94
N ASP A 362 -19.30 -3.17 10.89
CA ASP A 362 -20.42 -3.44 10.00
C ASP A 362 -20.06 -4.52 8.97
N GLU A 363 -21.08 -5.06 8.32
CA GLU A 363 -20.92 -6.06 7.26
C GLU A 363 -20.26 -5.51 5.98
N PHE A 364 -20.05 -4.19 5.89
CA PHE A 364 -19.42 -3.49 4.77
C PHE A 364 -17.96 -3.13 5.05
N GLY A 365 -17.40 -3.54 6.20
CA GLY A 365 -16.01 -3.30 6.60
C GLY A 365 -15.76 -1.90 7.19
N GLY A 366 -16.80 -1.15 7.50
CA GLY A 366 -16.75 0.04 8.34
C GLY A 366 -16.53 -0.35 9.81
N SER A 367 -15.95 0.58 10.59
CA SER A 367 -15.85 0.42 12.03
C SER A 367 -16.36 1.67 12.74
N ALA A 368 -17.05 1.47 13.87
CA ALA A 368 -17.53 2.51 14.74
C ALA A 368 -17.27 2.14 16.21
N GLY A 369 -17.12 3.14 17.06
CA GLY A 369 -16.99 2.94 18.50
C GLY A 369 -18.35 2.90 19.19
N LEU A 370 -18.58 1.93 20.07
CA LEU A 370 -19.80 1.85 20.87
C LEU A 370 -19.72 2.79 22.09
N LEU A 371 -20.47 3.88 22.04
CA LEU A 371 -20.69 4.78 23.17
C LEU A 371 -21.94 4.33 23.95
N VAL A 372 -21.78 4.05 25.25
CA VAL A 372 -22.90 3.75 26.16
C VAL A 372 -23.12 4.96 27.04
N VAL A 373 -24.33 5.50 27.02
CA VAL A 373 -24.79 6.62 27.88
C VAL A 373 -25.81 6.05 28.89
N GLU A 374 -25.52 6.20 30.17
CA GLU A 374 -26.37 5.74 31.29
C GLU A 374 -27.28 6.84 31.81
#